data_1130685200889082d6d9fc575bc0ace5
#
_entry.id   1130685200889082d6d9fc575bc0ace5
#
_cell.length_a   1.000
_cell.length_b   1.000
_cell.length_c   1.000
_cell.angle_alpha   90.00
_cell.angle_beta   90.00
_cell.angle_gamma   90.00
#
_symmetry.space_group_name_H-M   'P 1'
#
loop_
_entity.id
_entity.type
_entity.pdbx_description
1 polymer ?
#
loop_
_entity_poly.entity_id
_entity_poly.type
_entity_poly.pdbx_seq_one_letter_code
_entity_poly.pdbx_strand_id
1 'polypeptide(L)' 'MKNTKTTYEIKKEMARREAIDWQNDFSNHNYSYGELAEFGYHFEKLGRRYGLLKEFRENGIC' A
#
# COMPACT_ATOMS: atom_id res chain seq x y z
N MET A 1 16.31 23.13 -8.43
CA MET A 1 15.31 22.78 -8.68
C MET A 1 14.58 22.30 -7.79
N LYS A 2 13.81 22.24 -7.66
CA LYS A 2 13.15 21.89 -6.85
C LYS A 2 12.27 20.97 -7.12
N ASN A 3 12.07 20.12 -6.38
CA ASN A 3 11.18 19.19 -6.53
C ASN A 3 9.94 19.59 -5.89
N THR A 4 8.95 19.75 -6.60
CA THR A 4 7.74 20.31 -6.06
C THR A 4 6.62 19.32 -6.08
N LYS A 5 6.81 18.22 -5.41
CA LYS A 5 5.76 17.23 -5.29
C LYS A 5 4.62 17.80 -4.48
N THR A 6 3.41 17.57 -4.93
CA THR A 6 2.24 17.98 -4.18
C THR A 6 2.06 17.09 -2.96
N THR A 7 1.23 17.54 -2.04
CA THR A 7 0.90 16.73 -0.87
C THR A 7 0.32 15.39 -1.30
N TYR A 8 -0.51 15.40 -2.34
CA TYR A 8 -1.09 14.17 -2.86
C TYR A 8 0.00 13.20 -3.32
N GLU A 9 0.99 13.71 -4.06
CA GLU A 9 2.05 12.86 -4.58
C GLU A 9 2.90 12.28 -3.45
N ILE A 10 3.16 13.08 -2.43
CA ILE A 10 3.93 12.61 -1.28
C ILE A 10 3.16 11.49 -0.56
N LYS A 11 1.87 11.70 -0.34
CA LYS A 11 1.07 10.68 0.33
C LYS A 11 0.93 9.42 -0.52
N LYS A 12 0.88 9.59 -1.84
CA LYS A 12 0.82 8.44 -2.74
C LYS A 12 2.09 7.61 -2.61
N GLU A 13 3.24 8.26 -2.57
CA GLU A 13 4.50 7.54 -2.41
C GLU A 13 4.58 6.86 -1.06
N MET A 14 4.07 7.51 -0.02
CA MET A 14 4.05 6.90 1.30
C MET A 14 3.16 5.67 1.32
N ALA A 15 2.01 5.73 0.66
CA ALA A 15 1.12 4.59 0.60
C ALA A 15 1.77 3.43 -0.16
N ARG A 16 2.44 3.74 -1.26
CA ARG A 16 3.15 2.71 -2.02
C ARG A 16 4.24 2.06 -1.17
N ARG A 17 5.00 2.88 -0.46
CA ARG A 17 6.07 2.37 0.37
C ARG A 17 5.54 1.53 1.51
N GLU A 18 4.45 1.95 2.11
CA GLU A 18 3.83 1.18 3.18
C GLU A 18 3.44 -0.21 2.69
N ALA A 19 2.85 -0.29 1.50
CA ALA A 19 2.44 -1.57 0.94
C ALA A 19 3.65 -2.46 0.64
N ILE A 20 4.71 -1.87 0.10
CA ILE A 20 5.92 -2.61 -0.22
C ILE A 20 6.59 -3.12 1.06
N ASP A 21 6.68 -2.28 2.07
CA ASP A 21 7.28 -2.68 3.34
C ASP A 21 6.47 -3.79 3.99
N TRP A 22 5.15 -3.69 3.94
CA TRP A 22 4.29 -4.74 4.48
C TRP A 22 4.52 -6.06 3.72
N GLN A 23 4.60 -5.99 2.41
CA GLN A 23 4.77 -7.19 1.59
C GLN A 23 6.13 -7.84 1.85
N ASN A 24 7.17 -7.03 1.98
CA ASN A 24 8.50 -7.55 2.26
C ASN A 24 8.60 -8.20 3.63
N ASP A 25 7.81 -7.72 4.58
CA ASP A 25 7.85 -8.23 5.94
C ASP A 25 6.83 -9.32 6.18
N PHE A 26 6.04 -9.63 5.18
CA PHE A 26 4.92 -10.55 5.31
C PHE A 26 5.36 -11.94 5.78
N SER A 27 6.46 -12.43 5.25
CA SER A 27 6.91 -13.77 5.58
C SER A 27 7.49 -13.88 6.99
N ASN A 28 7.76 -12.74 7.62
CA ASN A 28 8.28 -12.70 8.98
C ASN A 28 7.19 -12.64 10.04
N HIS A 29 5.94 -12.60 9.61
CA HIS A 29 4.81 -12.49 10.52
C HIS A 29 3.80 -13.57 10.24
N ASN A 30 3.15 -14.03 11.30
CA ASN A 30 2.04 -14.97 11.16
C ASN A 30 0.75 -14.19 11.36
N TYR A 31 0.22 -13.67 10.28
CA TYR A 31 -1.02 -12.91 10.36
C TYR A 31 -2.21 -13.87 10.45
N SER A 32 -3.16 -13.53 11.30
CA SER A 32 -4.41 -14.27 11.35
C SER A 32 -5.24 -13.92 10.11
N TYR A 33 -6.24 -14.74 9.86
CA TYR A 33 -7.09 -14.50 8.71
C TYR A 33 -7.78 -13.13 8.80
N GLY A 34 -8.23 -12.75 10.02
CA GLY A 34 -8.84 -11.45 10.22
C GLY A 34 -7.87 -10.31 9.96
N GLU A 35 -6.60 -10.47 10.39
CA GLU A 35 -5.60 -9.44 10.14
C GLU A 35 -5.34 -9.28 8.64
N LEU A 36 -5.27 -10.39 7.91
CA LEU A 36 -5.07 -10.32 6.46
C LEU A 36 -6.23 -9.60 5.79
N ALA A 37 -7.44 -9.84 6.24
CA ALA A 37 -8.61 -9.16 5.67
C ALA A 37 -8.55 -7.67 5.95
N GLU A 38 -8.10 -7.28 7.14
CA GLU A 38 -7.98 -5.86 7.49
C GLU A 38 -6.92 -5.17 6.65
N PHE A 39 -5.77 -5.83 6.44
CA PHE A 39 -4.73 -5.26 5.59
C PHE A 39 -5.22 -5.12 4.16
N GLY A 40 -5.91 -6.13 3.65
CA GLY A 40 -6.46 -6.05 2.30
C GLY A 40 -7.40 -4.87 2.14
N TYR A 41 -8.27 -4.67 3.12
CA TYR A 41 -9.19 -3.56 3.10
C TYR A 41 -8.44 -2.22 3.17
N HIS A 42 -7.45 -2.15 4.05
CA HIS A 42 -6.64 -0.94 4.21
C HIS A 42 -5.96 -0.54 2.91
N PHE A 43 -5.30 -1.50 2.26
CA PHE A 43 -4.59 -1.21 1.02
C PHE A 43 -5.53 -0.98 -0.14
N GLU A 44 -6.69 -1.59 -0.13
CA GLU A 44 -7.68 -1.29 -1.15
C GLU A 44 -8.13 0.17 -1.06
N LYS A 45 -8.36 0.65 0.16
CA LYS A 45 -8.73 2.05 0.35
C LYS A 45 -7.62 2.98 -0.11
N LEU A 46 -6.38 2.67 0.25
CA LEU A 46 -5.25 3.48 -0.19
C LEU A 46 -5.11 3.44 -1.71
N GLY A 47 -5.29 2.27 -2.29
CA GLY A 47 -5.20 2.11 -3.73
C GLY A 47 -6.23 2.95 -4.46
N ARG A 48 -7.46 2.96 -3.96
CA ARG A 48 -8.51 3.77 -4.57
C ARG A 48 -8.25 5.24 -4.39
N ARG A 49 -7.76 5.62 -3.22
CA ARG A 49 -7.55 7.03 -2.91
C ARG A 49 -6.43 7.63 -3.76
N TYR A 50 -5.36 6.87 -4.00
CA TYR A 50 -4.18 7.40 -4.67
C TYR A 50 -3.95 6.82 -6.06
N GLY A 51 -4.91 6.07 -6.57
CA GLY A 51 -4.79 5.51 -7.91
C GLY A 51 -3.76 4.40 -8.00
N LEU A 52 -3.53 3.67 -6.91
CA LEU A 52 -2.55 2.59 -6.87
C LEU A 52 -3.18 1.21 -6.93
N LEU A 53 -4.50 1.13 -7.07
CA LEU A 53 -5.19 -0.15 -6.96
C LEU A 53 -4.69 -1.18 -7.98
N LYS A 54 -4.48 -0.75 -9.23
CA LYS A 54 -3.99 -1.66 -10.25
C LYS A 54 -2.59 -2.15 -9.89
N GLU A 55 -1.74 -1.24 -9.46
CA GLU A 55 -0.39 -1.58 -9.06
C GLU A 55 -0.40 -2.56 -7.89
N PHE A 56 -1.26 -2.32 -6.91
CA PHE A 56 -1.35 -3.20 -5.76
C PHE A 56 -1.83 -4.59 -6.17
N ARG A 57 -2.77 -4.66 -7.10
CA ARG A 57 -3.25 -5.96 -7.58
C ARG A 57 -2.17 -6.71 -8.34
N GLU A 58 -1.40 -6.00 -9.14
CA GLU A 58 -0.34 -6.62 -9.90
C GLU A 58 0.75 -7.18 -9.00
N ASN A 59 0.94 -6.56 -7.85
CA ASN A 59 1.93 -7.01 -6.88
C ASN A 59 1.37 -7.97 -5.83
N GLY A 60 0.10 -8.32 -5.94
CA GLY A 60 -0.50 -9.26 -5.01
C GLY A 60 -0.78 -8.68 -3.65
N ILE A 61 -0.89 -7.36 -3.55
CA ILE A 61 -1.14 -6.71 -2.26
C ILE A 61 -2.62 -6.71 -1.91
N CYS A 62 -3.47 -6.56 -2.89
CA CYS A 62 -4.91 -6.68 -2.62
C CYS A 62 -5.62 -7.54 -3.63
#